data_c20c69d10bfdea25816852ffc03406fe
#
_entry.id   c20c69d10bfdea25816852ffc03406fe
#
_cell.length_a   1.000
_cell.length_b   1.000
_cell.length_c   1.000
_cell.angle_alpha   90.00
_cell.angle_beta   90.00
_cell.angle_gamma   90.00
#
_symmetry.space_group_name_H-M   'P 1'
#
loop_
_entity.id
_entity.type
_entity.pdbx_description
1 polymer ?
#
loop_
_entity_poly.entity_id
_entity_poly.type
_entity_poly.pdbx_seq_one_letter_code
_entity_poly.pdbx_strand_id
1 'polypeptide(L)'
;GLVTLHRPSNVDDPATLASLLDVLGEIAERLPLIWPVHPRVHSALAEITVPPGIRRIEPVGYLDSIALQADARVVLTDSGGVQEETTVLGVPCVTLRTTTERPITISHGTNQLVGTDPHDIRLAVHRALSGEIAGTRPDLWDGHTAERCVDALLAHVARDVPHH
;
A
#
# COMPACT_ATOMS: atom_id res chain seq x y z
N GLY A 1 -5.27 6.59 -10.06
CA GLY A 1 -4.86 5.61 -9.04
C GLY A 1 -3.35 5.38 -9.05
N LEU A 2 -2.83 4.89 -7.95
CA LEU A 2 -1.41 4.55 -7.81
C LEU A 2 -1.25 3.03 -7.67
N VAL A 3 -0.26 2.47 -8.37
CA VAL A 3 0.11 1.04 -8.27
C VAL A 3 1.53 0.94 -7.73
N THR A 4 1.77 0.07 -6.74
CA THR A 4 3.11 -0.27 -6.26
C THR A 4 3.21 -1.77 -6.06
N LEU A 5 3.97 -2.46 -6.89
CA LEU A 5 4.19 -3.91 -6.86
C LEU A 5 5.67 -4.23 -6.86
N HIS A 6 6.09 -5.06 -5.91
CA HIS A 6 7.50 -5.47 -5.78
C HIS A 6 7.69 -6.80 -5.03
N ARG A 7 6.61 -7.37 -4.45
CA ARG A 7 6.71 -8.64 -3.71
C ARG A 7 6.98 -9.80 -4.67
N PRO A 8 7.92 -10.70 -4.31
CA PRO A 8 8.24 -11.87 -5.13
C PRO A 8 7.01 -12.68 -5.55
N SER A 9 6.07 -12.88 -4.62
CA SER A 9 4.84 -13.63 -4.89
C SER A 9 3.97 -13.05 -6.00
N ASN A 10 4.09 -11.76 -6.27
CA ASN A 10 3.27 -11.05 -7.25
C ASN A 10 4.00 -10.79 -8.56
N VAL A 11 5.34 -10.69 -8.53
CA VAL A 11 6.11 -10.18 -9.68
C VAL A 11 7.13 -11.18 -10.24
N ASP A 12 7.48 -12.23 -9.49
CA ASP A 12 8.48 -13.20 -9.94
C ASP A 12 7.86 -14.32 -10.80
N ASP A 13 6.56 -14.60 -10.64
CA ASP A 13 5.83 -15.53 -11.50
C ASP A 13 5.13 -14.78 -12.64
N PRO A 14 5.51 -15.03 -13.93
CA PRO A 14 4.92 -14.32 -15.06
C PRO A 14 3.39 -14.48 -15.20
N ALA A 15 2.84 -15.63 -14.82
CA ALA A 15 1.41 -15.88 -14.93
C ALA A 15 0.63 -15.03 -13.89
N THR A 16 1.14 -14.96 -12.67
CA THR A 16 0.57 -14.11 -11.60
C THR A 16 0.63 -12.63 -11.98
N LEU A 17 1.79 -12.18 -12.47
CA LEU A 17 1.96 -10.78 -12.89
C LEU A 17 1.06 -10.43 -14.08
N ALA A 18 0.93 -11.32 -15.07
CA ALA A 18 0.02 -11.12 -16.20
C ALA A 18 -1.43 -11.01 -15.75
N SER A 19 -1.89 -11.90 -14.87
CA SER A 19 -3.25 -11.85 -14.31
C SER A 19 -3.53 -10.56 -13.53
N LEU A 20 -2.53 -10.08 -12.76
CA LEU A 20 -2.64 -8.79 -12.07
C LEU A 20 -2.70 -7.63 -13.07
N LEU A 21 -1.88 -7.66 -14.12
CA LEU A 21 -1.90 -6.62 -15.15
C LEU A 21 -3.21 -6.59 -15.93
N ASP A 22 -3.83 -7.74 -16.19
CA ASP A 22 -5.13 -7.81 -16.85
C ASP A 22 -6.21 -7.08 -16.03
N VAL A 23 -6.33 -7.39 -14.74
CA VAL A 23 -7.32 -6.73 -13.87
C VAL A 23 -6.99 -5.23 -13.65
N LEU A 24 -5.72 -4.87 -13.56
CA LEU A 24 -5.30 -3.47 -13.47
C LEU A 24 -5.62 -2.73 -14.79
N GLY A 25 -5.51 -3.39 -15.93
CA GLY A 25 -5.88 -2.86 -17.24
C GLY A 25 -7.37 -2.54 -17.32
N GLU A 26 -8.24 -3.44 -16.88
CA GLU A 26 -9.69 -3.21 -16.80
C GLU A 26 -10.04 -2.01 -15.88
N ILE A 27 -9.35 -1.89 -14.73
CA ILE A 27 -9.51 -0.75 -13.83
C ILE A 27 -9.06 0.55 -14.53
N ALA A 28 -7.95 0.48 -15.28
CA ALA A 28 -7.35 1.62 -15.97
C ALA A 28 -8.23 2.20 -17.09
N GLU A 29 -9.20 1.45 -17.60
CA GLU A 29 -10.20 1.97 -18.56
C GLU A 29 -11.03 3.12 -17.96
N ARG A 30 -11.24 3.12 -16.65
CA ARG A 30 -12.07 4.10 -15.93
C ARG A 30 -11.29 4.99 -14.98
N LEU A 31 -10.13 4.54 -14.53
CA LEU A 31 -9.27 5.24 -13.60
C LEU A 31 -7.81 5.13 -14.09
N PRO A 32 -7.24 6.14 -14.73
CA PRO A 32 -5.82 6.11 -15.13
C PRO A 32 -4.92 5.74 -13.95
N LEU A 33 -4.02 4.79 -14.16
CA LEU A 33 -3.11 4.29 -13.14
C LEU A 33 -1.70 4.79 -13.39
N ILE A 34 -1.03 5.28 -12.34
CA ILE A 34 0.40 5.59 -12.33
C ILE A 34 1.12 4.46 -11.60
N TRP A 35 2.17 3.94 -12.20
CA TRP A 35 2.98 2.87 -11.62
C TRP A 35 4.47 3.23 -11.63
N PRO A 36 5.04 3.71 -10.51
CA PRO A 36 6.48 3.76 -10.31
C PRO A 36 7.02 2.32 -10.27
N VAL A 37 7.73 1.93 -11.32
CA VAL A 37 8.14 0.53 -11.51
C VAL A 37 9.37 0.23 -10.67
N HIS A 38 9.22 -0.66 -9.69
CA HIS A 38 10.36 -1.11 -8.88
C HIS A 38 11.36 -1.89 -9.76
N PRO A 39 12.69 -1.72 -9.59
CA PRO A 39 13.72 -2.39 -10.40
C PRO A 39 13.56 -3.90 -10.52
N ARG A 40 13.04 -4.57 -9.49
CA ARG A 40 12.75 -6.01 -9.51
C ARG A 40 11.81 -6.42 -10.63
N VAL A 41 10.90 -5.55 -11.03
CA VAL A 41 9.84 -5.87 -12.00
C VAL A 41 10.29 -5.63 -13.43
N HIS A 42 11.37 -4.91 -13.66
CA HIS A 42 11.82 -4.51 -15.00
C HIS A 42 12.06 -5.69 -15.93
N SER A 43 12.70 -6.77 -15.44
CA SER A 43 12.97 -7.96 -16.25
C SER A 43 11.69 -8.70 -16.65
N ALA A 44 10.73 -8.82 -15.71
CA ALA A 44 9.45 -9.47 -15.99
C ALA A 44 8.61 -8.67 -17.00
N LEU A 45 8.67 -7.33 -16.93
CA LEU A 45 7.95 -6.45 -17.86
C LEU A 45 8.54 -6.40 -19.26
N ALA A 46 9.74 -6.93 -19.49
CA ALA A 46 10.31 -7.03 -20.82
C ALA A 46 9.56 -8.03 -21.72
N GLU A 47 8.90 -9.01 -21.10
CA GLU A 47 8.18 -10.09 -21.79
C GLU A 47 6.65 -9.95 -21.72
N ILE A 48 6.15 -8.98 -20.93
CA ILE A 48 4.71 -8.79 -20.71
C ILE A 48 4.27 -7.42 -21.23
N THR A 49 3.21 -7.40 -22.02
CA THR A 49 2.60 -6.15 -22.47
C THR A 49 1.82 -5.50 -21.33
N VAL A 50 2.18 -4.26 -20.98
CA VAL A 50 1.44 -3.48 -20.01
C VAL A 50 0.21 -2.84 -20.66
N PRO A 51 -0.99 -3.02 -20.14
CA PRO A 51 -2.22 -2.48 -20.70
C PRO A 51 -2.21 -0.96 -20.87
N PRO A 52 -2.89 -0.42 -21.89
CA PRO A 52 -3.09 1.02 -22.02
C PRO A 52 -3.83 1.57 -20.79
N GLY A 53 -3.55 2.83 -20.41
CA GLY A 53 -4.11 3.45 -19.21
C GLY A 53 -3.27 3.22 -17.95
N ILE A 54 -2.30 2.30 -17.97
CA ILE A 54 -1.27 2.16 -16.92
C ILE A 54 -0.01 2.89 -17.37
N ARG A 55 0.23 4.05 -16.76
CA ARG A 55 1.43 4.86 -17.01
C ARG A 55 2.57 4.40 -16.12
N ARG A 56 3.54 3.71 -16.70
CA ARG A 56 4.81 3.39 -16.03
C ARG A 56 5.67 4.63 -15.93
N ILE A 57 6.29 4.82 -14.77
CA ILE A 57 7.30 5.85 -14.52
C ILE A 57 8.51 5.23 -13.83
N GLU A 58 9.63 5.92 -13.84
CA GLU A 58 10.81 5.54 -13.07
C GLU A 58 10.51 5.54 -11.56
N PRO A 59 11.27 4.79 -10.76
CA PRO A 59 11.18 4.86 -9.31
C PRO A 59 11.31 6.30 -8.82
N VAL A 60 10.43 6.68 -7.89
CA VAL A 60 10.39 8.04 -7.34
C VAL A 60 10.99 8.08 -5.94
N GLY A 61 11.41 9.26 -5.50
CA GLY A 61 11.83 9.51 -4.12
C GLY A 61 10.68 9.40 -3.13
N TYR A 62 10.99 9.30 -1.83
CA TYR A 62 9.99 9.11 -0.79
C TYR A 62 8.92 10.22 -0.77
N LEU A 63 9.33 11.49 -0.84
CA LEU A 63 8.38 12.61 -0.82
C LEU A 63 7.45 12.61 -2.02
N ASP A 64 7.96 12.27 -3.22
CA ASP A 64 7.14 12.15 -4.42
C ASP A 64 6.19 10.97 -4.32
N SER A 65 6.63 9.85 -3.70
CA SER A 65 5.77 8.70 -3.42
C SER A 65 4.61 9.06 -2.50
N ILE A 66 4.87 9.80 -1.42
CA ILE A 66 3.82 10.29 -0.51
C ILE A 66 2.86 11.25 -1.23
N ALA A 67 3.38 12.15 -2.06
CA ALA A 67 2.53 13.04 -2.86
C ALA A 67 1.61 12.28 -3.83
N LEU A 68 2.16 11.29 -4.55
CA LEU A 68 1.37 10.42 -5.43
C LEU A 68 0.29 9.64 -4.67
N GLN A 69 0.59 9.17 -3.46
CA GLN A 69 -0.39 8.50 -2.60
C GLN A 69 -1.49 9.46 -2.17
N ALA A 70 -1.13 10.66 -1.71
CA ALA A 70 -2.07 11.66 -1.21
C ALA A 70 -3.07 12.12 -2.29
N ASP A 71 -2.63 12.22 -3.54
CA ASP A 71 -3.46 12.63 -4.67
C ASP A 71 -4.22 11.45 -5.34
N ALA A 72 -3.94 10.21 -4.93
CA ALA A 72 -4.61 9.05 -5.50
C ALA A 72 -6.04 8.89 -4.98
N ARG A 73 -6.96 8.49 -5.84
CA ARG A 73 -8.31 8.06 -5.44
C ARG A 73 -8.32 6.68 -4.81
N VAL A 74 -7.36 5.85 -5.16
CA VAL A 74 -7.10 4.52 -4.59
C VAL A 74 -5.65 4.15 -4.82
N VAL A 75 -5.05 3.46 -3.87
CA VAL A 75 -3.70 2.88 -3.98
C VAL A 75 -3.82 1.36 -4.00
N LEU A 76 -3.27 0.72 -5.05
CA LEU A 76 -3.16 -0.73 -5.16
C LEU A 76 -1.71 -1.13 -4.87
N THR A 77 -1.49 -1.93 -3.83
CA THR A 77 -0.13 -2.17 -3.34
C THR A 77 0.09 -3.58 -2.80
N ASP A 78 1.33 -4.01 -2.76
CA ASP A 78 1.80 -5.16 -1.98
C ASP A 78 2.79 -4.77 -0.87
N SER A 79 3.00 -3.46 -0.68
CA SER A 79 3.91 -2.89 0.31
C SER A 79 3.27 -2.76 1.70
N GLY A 80 3.99 -3.18 2.75
CA GLY A 80 3.57 -2.96 4.14
C GLY A 80 3.59 -1.49 4.54
N GLY A 81 4.62 -0.73 4.15
CA GLY A 81 4.76 0.70 4.47
C GLY A 81 3.64 1.53 3.83
N VAL A 82 3.32 1.27 2.58
CA VAL A 82 2.24 1.98 1.87
C VAL A 82 0.88 1.79 2.54
N GLN A 83 0.61 0.63 3.16
CA GLN A 83 -0.61 0.41 3.95
C GLN A 83 -0.70 1.36 5.14
N GLU A 84 0.42 1.62 5.81
CA GLU A 84 0.50 2.57 6.93
C GLU A 84 0.39 4.01 6.44
N GLU A 85 1.11 4.35 5.39
CA GLU A 85 1.11 5.68 4.79
C GLU A 85 -0.29 6.09 4.30
N THR A 86 -0.97 5.23 3.56
CA THR A 86 -2.34 5.47 3.07
C THR A 86 -3.36 5.58 4.21
N THR A 87 -3.18 4.83 5.30
CA THR A 87 -4.01 4.94 6.50
C THR A 87 -3.84 6.32 7.15
N VAL A 88 -2.60 6.84 7.26
CA VAL A 88 -2.34 8.18 7.79
C VAL A 88 -2.92 9.26 6.88
N LEU A 89 -2.82 9.08 5.57
CA LEU A 89 -3.32 10.01 4.55
C LEU A 89 -4.84 9.96 4.38
N GLY A 90 -5.50 8.91 4.88
CA GLY A 90 -6.95 8.70 4.68
C GLY A 90 -7.31 8.26 3.26
N VAL A 91 -6.35 7.73 2.50
CA VAL A 91 -6.54 7.29 1.12
C VAL A 91 -6.93 5.81 1.08
N PRO A 92 -7.97 5.41 0.34
CA PRO A 92 -8.33 4.00 0.18
C PRO A 92 -7.16 3.17 -0.37
N CYS A 93 -6.89 2.05 0.30
CA CYS A 93 -5.80 1.14 -0.04
C CYS A 93 -6.34 -0.26 -0.33
N VAL A 94 -5.92 -0.86 -1.43
CA VAL A 94 -6.21 -2.24 -1.81
C VAL A 94 -4.91 -3.02 -1.80
N THR A 95 -4.76 -3.91 -0.81
CA THR A 95 -3.54 -4.70 -0.63
C THR A 95 -3.65 -6.04 -1.35
N LEU A 96 -2.80 -6.22 -2.36
CA LEU A 96 -2.73 -7.39 -3.23
C LEU A 96 -1.88 -8.51 -2.59
N ARG A 97 -2.30 -8.93 -1.39
CA ARG A 97 -1.67 -9.96 -0.58
C ARG A 97 -2.73 -10.75 0.18
N THR A 98 -2.41 -11.98 0.57
CA THR A 98 -3.27 -12.83 1.41
C THR A 98 -3.07 -12.60 2.91
N THR A 99 -1.95 -11.99 3.31
CA THR A 99 -1.59 -11.70 4.70
C THR A 99 -0.98 -10.31 4.83
N THR A 100 -1.08 -9.72 6.03
CA THR A 100 -0.41 -8.46 6.36
C THR A 100 0.16 -8.50 7.77
N GLU A 101 1.29 -7.83 7.95
CA GLU A 101 1.89 -7.55 9.25
C GLU A 101 1.33 -6.27 9.89
N ARG A 102 0.33 -5.66 9.24
CA ARG A 102 -0.27 -4.36 9.62
C ARG A 102 -1.79 -4.47 9.82
N PRO A 103 -2.29 -5.38 10.69
CA PRO A 103 -3.73 -5.63 10.83
C PRO A 103 -4.53 -4.38 11.24
N ILE A 104 -3.90 -3.44 11.94
CA ILE A 104 -4.52 -2.19 12.37
C ILE A 104 -4.96 -1.32 11.18
N THR A 105 -4.27 -1.41 10.04
CA THR A 105 -4.64 -0.67 8.82
C THR A 105 -5.95 -1.16 8.22
N ILE A 106 -6.33 -2.43 8.50
CA ILE A 106 -7.59 -3.03 8.07
C ILE A 106 -8.71 -2.70 9.06
N SER A 107 -8.44 -2.88 10.37
CA SER A 107 -9.48 -2.74 11.39
C SER A 107 -9.88 -1.29 11.68
N HIS A 108 -8.97 -0.33 11.47
CA HIS A 108 -9.18 1.10 11.74
C HIS A 108 -8.89 1.97 10.52
N GLY A 109 -7.93 1.56 9.68
CA GLY A 109 -7.50 2.34 8.51
C GLY A 109 -8.38 2.15 7.28
N THR A 110 -7.82 2.49 6.14
CA THR A 110 -8.47 2.50 4.82
C THR A 110 -8.11 1.28 3.99
N ASN A 111 -7.39 0.29 4.57
CA ASN A 111 -6.82 -0.83 3.86
C ASN A 111 -7.80 -2.00 3.72
N GLN A 112 -7.89 -2.56 2.52
CA GLN A 112 -8.60 -3.80 2.20
C GLN A 112 -7.57 -4.85 1.77
N LEU A 113 -7.48 -5.97 2.47
CA LEU A 113 -6.61 -7.10 2.14
C LEU A 113 -7.38 -8.08 1.26
N VAL A 114 -7.02 -8.20 -0.02
CA VAL A 114 -7.84 -8.92 -1.02
C VAL A 114 -7.14 -10.06 -1.74
N GLY A 115 -5.84 -10.26 -1.51
CA GLY A 115 -5.09 -11.25 -2.28
C GLY A 115 -4.88 -10.83 -3.73
N THR A 116 -4.80 -11.82 -4.61
CA THR A 116 -4.53 -11.63 -6.05
C THR A 116 -5.70 -12.10 -6.94
N ASP A 117 -6.82 -12.46 -6.35
CA ASP A 117 -8.02 -12.83 -7.12
C ASP A 117 -8.58 -11.61 -7.86
N PRO A 118 -8.74 -11.68 -9.21
CA PRO A 118 -9.23 -10.55 -9.99
C PRO A 118 -10.64 -10.07 -9.61
N HIS A 119 -11.52 -10.96 -9.15
CA HIS A 119 -12.87 -10.59 -8.72
C HIS A 119 -12.82 -9.73 -7.45
N ASP A 120 -12.03 -10.15 -6.46
CA ASP A 120 -11.92 -9.47 -5.18
C ASP A 120 -11.23 -8.10 -5.34
N ILE A 121 -10.24 -8.02 -6.25
CA ILE A 121 -9.57 -6.75 -6.60
C ILE A 121 -10.58 -5.76 -7.19
N ARG A 122 -11.40 -6.19 -8.18
CA ARG A 122 -12.43 -5.32 -8.79
C ARG A 122 -13.43 -4.82 -7.74
N LEU A 123 -13.92 -5.72 -6.90
CA LEU A 123 -14.88 -5.38 -5.85
C LEU A 123 -14.28 -4.35 -4.85
N ALA A 124 -13.06 -4.57 -4.40
CA ALA A 124 -12.38 -3.66 -3.48
C ALA A 124 -12.16 -2.27 -4.10
N VAL A 125 -11.72 -2.21 -5.35
CA VAL A 125 -11.58 -0.92 -6.06
C VAL A 125 -12.92 -0.23 -6.24
N HIS A 126 -13.98 -0.96 -6.58
CA HIS A 126 -15.33 -0.39 -6.67
C HIS A 126 -15.75 0.24 -5.34
N ARG A 127 -15.59 -0.46 -4.22
CA ARG A 127 -15.90 0.04 -2.87
C ARG A 127 -15.05 1.25 -2.49
N ALA A 128 -13.77 1.25 -2.86
CA ALA A 128 -12.88 2.39 -2.64
C ALA A 128 -13.36 3.65 -3.40
N LEU A 129 -13.77 3.49 -4.66
CA LEU A 129 -14.20 4.60 -5.51
C LEU A 129 -15.61 5.09 -5.23
N SER A 130 -16.48 4.25 -4.67
CA SER A 130 -17.85 4.63 -4.26
C SER A 130 -17.89 5.40 -2.93
N GLY A 131 -16.76 5.50 -2.23
CA GLY A 131 -16.71 6.15 -0.92
C GLY A 131 -17.18 5.27 0.25
N GLU A 132 -17.35 3.97 0.03
CA GLU A 132 -17.71 3.02 1.09
C GLU A 132 -16.57 2.77 2.10
N ILE A 133 -15.33 3.09 1.69
CA ILE A 133 -14.15 2.91 2.53
C ILE A 133 -13.89 4.21 3.29
N ALA A 134 -14.29 4.20 4.55
CA ALA A 134 -13.95 5.25 5.51
C ALA A 134 -13.08 4.63 6.60
N GLY A 135 -11.86 5.08 6.70
CA GLY A 135 -10.95 4.73 7.79
C GLY A 135 -10.75 5.89 8.73
N THR A 136 -10.33 5.56 9.94
CA THR A 136 -9.84 6.54 10.92
C THR A 136 -8.35 6.36 11.11
N ARG A 137 -7.66 7.43 11.49
CA ARG A 137 -6.27 7.29 11.91
C ARG A 137 -6.25 6.52 13.24
N PRO A 138 -5.48 5.42 13.37
CA PRO A 138 -5.37 4.71 14.62
C PRO A 138 -4.84 5.62 15.75
N ASP A 139 -5.24 5.33 16.98
CA ASP A 139 -4.75 6.05 18.14
C ASP A 139 -3.22 6.01 18.22
N LEU A 140 -2.62 7.10 18.68
CA LEU A 140 -1.18 7.31 18.80
C LEU A 140 -0.39 7.40 17.47
N TRP A 141 -1.07 7.42 16.32
CA TRP A 141 -0.43 7.66 15.01
C TRP A 141 -0.32 9.17 14.70
N ASP A 142 0.22 9.92 15.63
CA ASP A 142 0.27 11.39 15.64
C ASP A 142 1.67 11.97 15.43
N GLY A 143 2.68 11.10 15.18
CA GLY A 143 4.06 11.52 14.97
C GLY A 143 4.93 11.59 16.23
N HIS A 144 4.36 11.39 17.42
CA HIS A 144 5.04 11.49 18.72
C HIS A 144 5.50 10.14 19.31
N THR A 145 5.59 9.09 18.50
CA THR A 145 5.96 7.74 18.96
C THR A 145 7.37 7.71 19.55
N ALA A 146 8.35 8.39 18.93
CA ALA A 146 9.72 8.40 19.40
C ALA A 146 9.83 9.00 20.80
N GLU A 147 9.14 10.10 21.07
CA GLU A 147 9.08 10.76 22.39
C GLU A 147 8.53 9.79 23.44
N ARG A 148 7.40 9.15 23.16
CA ARG A 148 6.81 8.15 24.06
C ARG A 148 7.71 6.96 24.34
N CYS A 149 8.44 6.49 23.33
CA CYS A 149 9.42 5.41 23.50
C CYS A 149 10.56 5.83 24.44
N VAL A 150 11.09 7.04 24.27
CA VAL A 150 12.14 7.59 25.15
C VAL A 150 11.62 7.72 26.58
N ASP A 151 10.44 8.30 26.77
CA ASP A 151 9.83 8.45 28.10
C ASP A 151 9.61 7.11 28.80
N ALA A 152 9.14 6.10 28.06
CA ALA A 152 8.94 4.76 28.59
C ALA A 152 10.25 4.09 29.01
N LEU A 153 11.32 4.26 28.21
CA LEU A 153 12.66 3.74 28.51
C LEU A 153 13.24 4.43 29.75
N LEU A 154 13.15 5.75 29.86
CA LEU A 154 13.64 6.50 31.02
C LEU A 154 12.88 6.10 32.30
N ALA A 155 11.57 5.94 32.21
CA ALA A 155 10.76 5.50 33.34
C ALA A 155 11.08 4.04 33.78
N HIS A 156 11.50 3.18 32.84
CA HIS A 156 11.95 1.83 33.16
C HIS A 156 13.29 1.82 33.89
N VAL A 157 14.28 2.54 33.34
CA VAL A 157 15.62 2.66 33.93
C VAL A 157 15.56 3.29 35.33
N ALA A 158 14.72 4.31 35.53
CA ALA A 158 14.57 4.97 36.83
C ALA A 158 14.01 4.04 37.92
N ARG A 159 13.22 3.01 37.55
CA ARG A 159 12.69 2.01 38.47
C ARG A 159 13.70 0.94 38.88
N ASP A 160 14.66 0.64 38.00
CA ASP A 160 15.64 -0.42 38.21
C ASP A 160 16.95 0.07 38.87
N VAL A 161 17.04 1.37 39.22
CA VAL A 161 18.16 1.90 40.02
C VAL A 161 17.88 1.61 41.48
N PRO A 162 18.62 0.69 42.14
CA PRO A 162 18.48 0.45 43.57
C PRO A 162 18.82 1.73 44.32
N HIS A 163 17.96 2.20 45.20
CA HIS A 163 18.27 3.23 46.19
C HIS A 163 19.28 2.63 47.17
N HIS A 164 20.54 2.98 47.01
CA HIS A 164 21.60 2.71 48.00
C HIS A 164 21.56 3.75 49.12
#